data_2d395dd9bf618a13972f7565ff776373
#
_entry.id   2d395dd9bf618a13972f7565ff776373
#
_cell.length_a   1.000
_cell.length_b   1.000
_cell.length_c   1.000
_cell.angle_alpha   90.00
_cell.angle_beta   90.00
_cell.angle_gamma   90.00
#
_symmetry.space_group_name_H-M   'P 1'
#
loop_
_entity.id
_entity.type
_entity.pdbx_description
1 polymer ?
#
loop_
_entity_poly.entity_id
_entity_poly.type
_entity_poly.pdbx_seq_one_letter_code
_entity_poly.pdbx_strand_id
1 'polypeptide(L)'
;MVEPSKELQLVFDKSIKDAQKLQHEYITLEHLLYAMFCEENFINITTMFGADVDYIKANLEHHLKTNCNDIKIEETKFKPKKTATVERVLNRSFTQVLFAGRQHIELTDLLLSMLSEKKSISTYYLEKGGVEKQKFADFINNELDEEEDNAEEMSGEARKALRAFTTNLNDQVKKGKVDPIIGRSEELESLALALGRRSKNNVLMVGDPGVGKTAIAEGLAYNIEQGNVPSFLKEYKVYNLDIGAMLAGSKYRGDFEERFKLVLQALQKQGKTIMFIDEAHMMSGAGASGGGASNDLANMLKPALSKGDLKVVASTTWEEYRKYFEKDRALMRRFQRVSVDEPSKETTNEILQGIKKYYEDYHGTTITQSAIDAAVKLSVKYQSDKKLPDKAIDLIDVACSRFKVNDDESAEKIITEENIQFELAKMLDLPTEQVAERETTNLANLEDNIKKVVYGQDTAIEQIVDKILVSQAGLKADDKPVGAFVFMG
;
A
#
# COMPACT_ATOMS: atom_id res chain seq x y z
N MET A 1 12.34 -7.39 11.85
CA MET A 1 12.70 -7.60 13.28
C MET A 1 11.38 -7.70 14.02
N VAL A 2 11.20 -8.64 14.94
CA VAL A 2 9.94 -8.75 15.69
C VAL A 2 9.98 -7.72 16.81
N GLU A 3 8.94 -6.86 16.89
CA GLU A 3 8.86 -5.76 17.84
C GLU A 3 7.56 -5.87 18.67
N PRO A 4 7.53 -5.36 19.90
CA PRO A 4 6.29 -5.30 20.68
C PRO A 4 5.32 -4.30 20.06
N SER A 5 4.02 -4.62 20.05
CA SER A 5 2.97 -3.68 19.63
C SER A 5 2.93 -2.45 20.55
N LYS A 6 2.33 -1.35 20.08
CA LYS A 6 2.17 -0.12 20.89
C LYS A 6 1.41 -0.40 22.18
N GLU A 7 0.37 -1.23 22.13
CA GLU A 7 -0.43 -1.64 23.28
C GLU A 7 0.39 -2.43 24.28
N LEU A 8 1.23 -3.36 23.80
CA LEU A 8 2.11 -4.13 24.67
C LEU A 8 3.15 -3.24 25.36
N GLN A 9 3.66 -2.20 24.71
CA GLN A 9 4.57 -1.22 25.33
C GLN A 9 3.86 -0.45 26.44
N LEU A 10 2.61 0.01 26.22
CA LEU A 10 1.80 0.68 27.23
C LEU A 10 1.54 -0.19 28.45
N VAL A 11 1.25 -1.48 28.24
CA VAL A 11 1.05 -2.46 29.32
C VAL A 11 2.34 -2.62 30.15
N PHE A 12 3.50 -2.68 29.50
CA PHE A 12 4.77 -2.73 30.23
C PHE A 12 5.02 -1.49 31.08
N ASP A 13 4.83 -0.31 30.50
CA ASP A 13 5.03 0.96 31.20
C ASP A 13 4.07 1.08 32.41
N LYS A 14 2.84 0.60 32.25
CA LYS A 14 1.85 0.56 33.31
C LYS A 14 2.25 -0.42 34.42
N SER A 15 2.68 -1.64 34.04
CA SER A 15 3.11 -2.65 35.01
C SER A 15 4.30 -2.18 35.84
N ILE A 16 5.24 -1.43 35.24
CA ILE A 16 6.37 -0.81 35.97
C ILE A 16 5.85 0.23 36.97
N LYS A 17 4.94 1.11 36.54
CA LYS A 17 4.36 2.15 37.42
C LYS A 17 3.56 1.55 38.57
N ASP A 18 2.79 0.50 38.32
CA ASP A 18 1.99 -0.17 39.35
C ASP A 18 2.88 -0.92 40.34
N ALA A 19 3.95 -1.60 39.90
CA ALA A 19 4.95 -2.21 40.79
C ALA A 19 5.65 -1.14 41.65
N GLN A 20 6.00 0.03 41.10
CA GLN A 20 6.57 1.14 41.85
C GLN A 20 5.62 1.70 42.93
N LYS A 21 4.33 1.87 42.57
CA LYS A 21 3.31 2.36 43.52
C LYS A 21 3.10 1.41 44.70
N LEU A 22 3.18 0.08 44.42
CA LEU A 22 3.03 -0.97 45.43
C LEU A 22 4.34 -1.26 46.18
N GLN A 23 5.44 -0.57 45.83
CA GLN A 23 6.80 -0.79 46.38
C GLN A 23 7.30 -2.23 46.18
N HIS A 24 7.00 -2.85 45.04
CA HIS A 24 7.43 -4.20 44.68
C HIS A 24 8.76 -4.17 43.89
N GLU A 25 9.79 -4.84 44.39
CA GLU A 25 11.10 -4.92 43.73
C GLU A 25 11.03 -5.60 42.35
N TYR A 26 10.09 -6.51 42.19
CA TYR A 26 9.96 -7.32 40.98
C TYR A 26 8.61 -7.12 40.29
N ILE A 27 8.66 -7.10 38.96
CA ILE A 27 7.46 -7.21 38.09
C ILE A 27 7.19 -8.70 37.90
N THR A 28 6.02 -9.13 38.36
CA THR A 28 5.53 -10.51 38.23
C THR A 28 4.52 -10.62 37.07
N LEU A 29 4.08 -11.84 36.75
CA LEU A 29 3.04 -12.06 35.74
C LEU A 29 1.70 -11.40 36.13
N GLU A 30 1.43 -11.32 37.44
CA GLU A 30 0.21 -10.71 37.97
C GLU A 30 0.17 -9.20 37.68
N HIS A 31 1.32 -8.50 37.75
CA HIS A 31 1.40 -7.09 37.36
C HIS A 31 1.12 -6.89 35.87
N LEU A 32 1.72 -7.74 35.00
CA LEU A 32 1.48 -7.68 33.58
C LEU A 32 0.04 -7.96 33.24
N LEU A 33 -0.52 -9.05 33.79
CA LEU A 33 -1.89 -9.44 33.55
C LEU A 33 -2.89 -8.38 34.03
N TYR A 34 -2.67 -7.78 35.21
CA TYR A 34 -3.49 -6.70 35.71
C TYR A 34 -3.43 -5.46 34.77
N ALA A 35 -2.24 -5.11 34.29
CA ALA A 35 -2.07 -4.03 33.32
C ALA A 35 -2.77 -4.31 31.99
N MET A 36 -2.75 -5.56 31.49
CA MET A 36 -3.48 -5.99 30.29
C MET A 36 -4.99 -5.80 30.44
N PHE A 37 -5.58 -6.18 31.58
CA PHE A 37 -7.00 -5.95 31.90
C PHE A 37 -7.35 -4.49 32.21
N CYS A 38 -6.46 -3.56 31.92
CA CYS A 38 -6.74 -2.13 31.93
C CYS A 38 -6.74 -1.50 30.53
N GLU A 39 -6.38 -2.28 29.51
CA GLU A 39 -6.44 -1.85 28.09
C GLU A 39 -7.82 -2.22 27.51
N GLU A 40 -8.46 -1.21 26.91
CA GLU A 40 -9.87 -1.27 26.48
C GLU A 40 -10.07 -2.35 25.40
N ASN A 41 -9.17 -2.41 24.42
CA ASN A 41 -9.23 -3.43 23.37
C ASN A 41 -9.08 -4.86 23.92
N PHE A 42 -8.18 -5.05 24.88
CA PHE A 42 -7.97 -6.37 25.49
C PHE A 42 -9.16 -6.81 26.36
N ILE A 43 -9.80 -5.87 27.06
CA ILE A 43 -11.04 -6.12 27.82
C ILE A 43 -12.14 -6.55 26.85
N ASN A 44 -12.31 -5.86 25.72
CA ASN A 44 -13.32 -6.21 24.72
C ASN A 44 -13.13 -7.63 24.20
N ILE A 45 -11.90 -7.98 23.75
CA ILE A 45 -11.58 -9.33 23.26
C ILE A 45 -11.86 -10.40 24.29
N THR A 46 -11.44 -10.20 25.54
CA THR A 46 -11.65 -11.20 26.61
C THR A 46 -13.11 -11.29 27.04
N THR A 47 -13.87 -10.20 27.00
CA THR A 47 -15.32 -10.19 27.27
C THR A 47 -16.09 -10.92 26.16
N MET A 48 -15.74 -10.72 24.89
CA MET A 48 -16.31 -11.44 23.73
C MET A 48 -16.04 -12.94 23.84
N PHE A 49 -14.87 -13.34 24.33
CA PHE A 49 -14.57 -14.74 24.64
C PHE A 49 -15.46 -15.33 25.77
N GLY A 50 -16.12 -14.47 26.56
CA GLY A 50 -16.94 -14.88 27.69
C GLY A 50 -16.17 -15.02 29.01
N ALA A 51 -15.01 -14.36 29.12
CA ALA A 51 -14.25 -14.30 30.37
C ALA A 51 -14.92 -13.38 31.41
N ASP A 52 -14.89 -13.76 32.66
CA ASP A 52 -15.31 -12.93 33.79
C ASP A 52 -14.17 -11.94 34.14
N VAL A 53 -14.13 -10.84 33.37
CA VAL A 53 -13.09 -9.81 33.48
C VAL A 53 -13.08 -9.15 34.84
N ASP A 54 -14.26 -8.92 35.43
CA ASP A 54 -14.38 -8.27 36.74
C ASP A 54 -13.83 -9.17 37.85
N TYR A 55 -14.14 -10.47 37.78
CA TYR A 55 -13.58 -11.48 38.69
C TYR A 55 -12.05 -11.52 38.60
N ILE A 56 -11.51 -11.64 37.40
CA ILE A 56 -10.05 -11.72 37.19
C ILE A 56 -9.36 -10.46 37.73
N LYS A 57 -9.85 -9.27 37.36
CA LYS A 57 -9.26 -7.99 37.74
C LYS A 57 -9.30 -7.76 39.24
N ALA A 58 -10.43 -8.00 39.88
CA ALA A 58 -10.59 -7.82 41.32
C ALA A 58 -9.66 -8.76 42.13
N ASN A 59 -9.53 -10.03 41.72
CA ASN A 59 -8.65 -10.98 42.38
C ASN A 59 -7.17 -10.67 42.16
N LEU A 60 -6.77 -10.24 41.00
CA LEU A 60 -5.40 -9.79 40.72
C LEU A 60 -5.04 -8.55 41.56
N GLU A 61 -5.95 -7.59 41.64
CA GLU A 61 -5.74 -6.38 42.46
C GLU A 61 -5.61 -6.72 43.94
N HIS A 62 -6.48 -7.57 44.44
CA HIS A 62 -6.41 -8.05 45.81
C HIS A 62 -5.09 -8.78 46.08
N HIS A 63 -4.70 -9.71 45.20
CA HIS A 63 -3.45 -10.46 45.29
C HIS A 63 -2.21 -9.57 45.33
N LEU A 64 -2.12 -8.60 44.44
CA LEU A 64 -1.01 -7.64 44.38
C LEU A 64 -0.90 -6.78 45.64
N LYS A 65 -2.03 -6.45 46.27
CA LYS A 65 -2.05 -5.63 47.51
C LYS A 65 -1.74 -6.41 48.76
N THR A 66 -2.18 -7.68 48.87
CA THR A 66 -2.16 -8.46 50.10
C THR A 66 -1.14 -9.59 50.14
N ASN A 67 -0.92 -10.29 49.02
CA ASN A 67 -0.14 -11.54 49.01
C ASN A 67 1.29 -11.37 48.46
N CYS A 68 1.67 -10.16 47.99
CA CYS A 68 2.99 -9.87 47.44
C CYS A 68 3.91 -9.19 48.45
N ASN A 69 3.75 -9.45 49.76
CA ASN A 69 4.57 -8.81 50.80
C ASN A 69 6.05 -9.17 50.73
N ASP A 70 6.37 -10.39 50.25
CA ASP A 70 7.75 -10.90 50.17
C ASP A 70 8.64 -10.16 49.13
N ILE A 71 8.03 -9.38 48.24
CA ILE A 71 8.73 -8.58 47.20
C ILE A 71 8.68 -7.09 47.50
N LYS A 72 8.14 -6.66 48.65
CA LYS A 72 8.09 -5.26 49.03
C LYS A 72 9.46 -4.74 49.52
N ILE A 73 9.80 -3.54 49.12
CA ILE A 73 10.99 -2.83 49.58
C ILE A 73 10.64 -1.47 50.15
N GLU A 74 11.46 -0.98 51.08
CA GLU A 74 11.24 0.32 51.75
C GLU A 74 11.78 1.49 50.91
N GLU A 75 12.51 1.24 49.84
CA GLU A 75 13.06 2.30 48.99
C GLU A 75 11.98 2.96 48.11
N THR A 76 11.94 4.28 48.11
CA THR A 76 10.94 5.08 47.34
C THR A 76 11.37 5.35 45.89
N LYS A 77 12.67 5.17 45.55
CA LYS A 77 13.19 5.41 44.20
C LYS A 77 13.97 4.19 43.74
N PHE A 78 13.33 3.28 43.05
CA PHE A 78 13.92 2.09 42.44
C PHE A 78 13.30 1.79 41.09
N LYS A 79 14.00 1.00 40.29
CA LYS A 79 13.48 0.47 39.01
C LYS A 79 13.16 -1.01 39.20
N PRO A 80 11.88 -1.42 39.16
CA PRO A 80 11.52 -2.81 39.33
C PRO A 80 12.19 -3.73 38.30
N LYS A 81 12.63 -4.91 38.74
CA LYS A 81 13.28 -5.91 37.89
C LYS A 81 12.24 -6.91 37.38
N LYS A 82 12.45 -7.46 36.19
CA LYS A 82 11.59 -8.55 35.68
C LYS A 82 11.93 -9.85 36.38
N THR A 83 10.91 -10.66 36.75
CA THR A 83 11.15 -12.03 37.23
C THR A 83 11.55 -12.94 36.08
N ALA A 84 12.28 -14.01 36.37
CA ALA A 84 12.65 -15.03 35.38
C ALA A 84 11.43 -15.64 34.67
N THR A 85 10.29 -15.71 35.33
CA THR A 85 9.04 -16.18 34.72
C THR A 85 8.50 -15.20 33.69
N VAL A 86 8.54 -13.90 33.96
CA VAL A 86 8.18 -12.85 33.01
C VAL A 86 9.08 -12.90 31.77
N GLU A 87 10.40 -13.02 31.95
CA GLU A 87 11.33 -13.14 30.83
C GLU A 87 11.07 -14.39 29.99
N ARG A 88 10.78 -15.53 30.63
CA ARG A 88 10.45 -16.77 29.93
C ARG A 88 9.17 -16.66 29.10
N VAL A 89 8.12 -16.04 29.63
CA VAL A 89 6.87 -15.80 28.93
C VAL A 89 7.08 -14.89 27.74
N LEU A 90 7.84 -13.81 27.88
CA LEU A 90 8.19 -12.88 26.79
C LEU A 90 8.97 -13.56 25.67
N ASN A 91 10.00 -14.33 26.04
CA ASN A 91 10.81 -15.06 25.06
C ASN A 91 9.97 -16.12 24.31
N ARG A 92 9.01 -16.75 24.99
CA ARG A 92 8.09 -17.68 24.34
C ARG A 92 7.17 -16.98 23.35
N SER A 93 6.56 -15.85 23.74
CA SER A 93 5.72 -15.04 22.85
C SER A 93 6.52 -14.56 21.63
N PHE A 94 7.73 -14.06 21.84
CA PHE A 94 8.63 -13.66 20.77
C PHE A 94 8.91 -14.83 19.80
N THR A 95 9.23 -15.99 20.32
CA THR A 95 9.53 -17.17 19.52
C THR A 95 8.31 -17.62 18.72
N GLN A 96 7.11 -17.63 19.33
CA GLN A 96 5.87 -17.99 18.65
C GLN A 96 5.53 -17.03 17.50
N VAL A 97 5.65 -15.72 17.72
CA VAL A 97 5.40 -14.70 16.71
C VAL A 97 6.40 -14.79 15.55
N LEU A 98 7.69 -15.04 15.87
CA LEU A 98 8.73 -15.25 14.89
C LEU A 98 8.45 -16.46 13.99
N PHE A 99 8.06 -17.60 14.58
CA PHE A 99 7.70 -18.80 13.80
C PHE A 99 6.39 -18.64 13.02
N ALA A 100 5.48 -17.78 13.48
CA ALA A 100 4.25 -17.44 12.77
C ALA A 100 4.49 -16.40 11.63
N GLY A 101 5.73 -15.92 11.43
CA GLY A 101 6.06 -14.95 10.40
C GLY A 101 5.49 -13.54 10.63
N ARG A 102 5.01 -13.24 11.85
CA ARG A 102 4.45 -11.93 12.21
C ARG A 102 5.54 -10.97 12.68
N GLN A 103 5.31 -9.66 12.51
CA GLN A 103 6.30 -8.63 12.87
C GLN A 103 6.06 -8.02 14.25
N HIS A 104 4.86 -8.15 14.81
CA HIS A 104 4.50 -7.55 16.10
C HIS A 104 3.98 -8.60 17.08
N ILE A 105 4.39 -8.45 18.35
CA ILE A 105 3.88 -9.26 19.48
C ILE A 105 2.66 -8.53 20.04
N GLU A 106 1.51 -9.18 20.05
CA GLU A 106 0.25 -8.66 20.58
C GLU A 106 -0.04 -9.12 22.00
N LEU A 107 -1.02 -8.50 22.67
CA LEU A 107 -1.43 -8.86 24.01
C LEU A 107 -1.99 -10.28 24.09
N THR A 108 -2.66 -10.74 23.05
CA THR A 108 -3.16 -12.10 22.91
C THR A 108 -2.05 -13.16 22.88
N ASP A 109 -0.92 -12.87 22.22
CA ASP A 109 0.25 -13.75 22.20
C ASP A 109 0.84 -13.89 23.62
N LEU A 110 0.89 -12.78 24.35
CA LEU A 110 1.38 -12.76 25.71
C LEU A 110 0.46 -13.56 26.63
N LEU A 111 -0.87 -13.43 26.50
CA LEU A 111 -1.84 -14.19 27.28
C LEU A 111 -1.73 -15.69 27.04
N LEU A 112 -1.63 -16.13 25.77
CA LEU A 112 -1.44 -17.54 25.42
C LEU A 112 -0.13 -18.11 25.99
N SER A 113 0.92 -17.30 26.03
CA SER A 113 2.18 -17.67 26.67
C SER A 113 2.07 -17.73 28.18
N MET A 114 1.33 -16.83 28.82
CA MET A 114 1.04 -16.87 30.28
C MET A 114 0.26 -18.11 30.64
N LEU A 115 -0.77 -18.50 29.90
CA LEU A 115 -1.57 -19.72 30.10
C LEU A 115 -0.75 -21.02 29.99
N SER A 116 0.47 -20.95 29.47
CA SER A 116 1.41 -22.08 29.44
C SER A 116 2.13 -22.29 30.77
N GLU A 117 2.10 -21.32 31.69
CA GLU A 117 2.74 -21.37 33.02
C GLU A 117 1.77 -21.98 34.07
N LYS A 118 1.51 -23.30 34.00
CA LYS A 118 0.50 -24.02 34.80
C LYS A 118 0.58 -23.83 36.30
N LYS A 119 1.71 -23.40 36.86
CA LYS A 119 1.91 -23.18 38.29
C LYS A 119 1.85 -21.69 38.68
N SER A 120 1.43 -20.83 37.79
CA SER A 120 1.29 -19.39 38.04
C SER A 120 -0.08 -19.08 38.65
N ILE A 121 -0.09 -18.14 39.59
CA ILE A 121 -1.33 -17.58 40.17
C ILE A 121 -2.13 -16.84 39.09
N SER A 122 -1.45 -16.17 38.14
CA SER A 122 -2.07 -15.55 36.99
C SER A 122 -2.89 -16.52 36.15
N THR A 123 -2.32 -17.71 35.86
CA THR A 123 -3.03 -18.81 35.16
C THR A 123 -4.21 -19.32 35.94
N TYR A 124 -4.08 -19.46 37.25
CA TYR A 124 -5.19 -19.90 38.13
C TYR A 124 -6.38 -18.93 38.06
N TYR A 125 -6.16 -17.62 38.14
CA TYR A 125 -7.24 -16.63 38.03
C TYR A 125 -7.84 -16.58 36.62
N LEU A 126 -7.04 -16.74 35.57
CA LEU A 126 -7.52 -16.86 34.22
C LEU A 126 -8.44 -18.07 34.01
N GLU A 127 -8.02 -19.25 34.43
CA GLU A 127 -8.82 -20.48 34.34
C GLU A 127 -10.13 -20.39 35.15
N LYS A 128 -10.07 -19.80 36.34
CA LYS A 128 -11.27 -19.57 37.18
C LYS A 128 -12.21 -18.53 36.60
N GLY A 129 -11.67 -17.52 35.88
CA GLY A 129 -12.44 -16.54 35.11
C GLY A 129 -12.90 -17.05 33.75
N GLY A 130 -12.76 -18.37 33.48
CA GLY A 130 -13.26 -19.01 32.26
C GLY A 130 -12.29 -19.03 31.09
N VAL A 131 -11.04 -18.54 31.23
CA VAL A 131 -10.04 -18.47 30.13
C VAL A 131 -9.20 -19.74 30.12
N GLU A 132 -9.60 -20.72 29.31
CA GLU A 132 -8.80 -21.92 29.03
C GLU A 132 -7.92 -21.74 27.81
N LYS A 133 -6.65 -22.17 27.88
CA LYS A 133 -5.66 -21.95 26.83
C LYS A 133 -6.12 -22.41 25.44
N GLN A 134 -6.63 -23.65 25.34
CA GLN A 134 -7.02 -24.21 24.04
C GLN A 134 -8.22 -23.47 23.45
N LYS A 135 -9.25 -23.27 24.27
CA LYS A 135 -10.46 -22.56 23.86
C LYS A 135 -10.16 -21.12 23.47
N PHE A 136 -9.29 -20.44 24.21
CA PHE A 136 -8.89 -19.07 23.88
C PHE A 136 -8.03 -19.01 22.61
N ALA A 137 -7.14 -19.98 22.40
CA ALA A 137 -6.36 -20.06 21.17
C ALA A 137 -7.28 -20.31 19.95
N ASP A 138 -8.26 -21.22 20.09
CA ASP A 138 -9.23 -21.51 19.04
C ASP A 138 -10.14 -20.28 18.78
N PHE A 139 -10.54 -19.58 19.83
CA PHE A 139 -11.31 -18.33 19.75
C PHE A 139 -10.52 -17.22 19.02
N ILE A 140 -9.27 -16.94 19.40
CA ILE A 140 -8.44 -15.95 18.73
C ILE A 140 -8.19 -16.33 17.27
N ASN A 141 -7.97 -17.60 16.99
CA ASN A 141 -7.87 -18.07 15.61
C ASN A 141 -9.19 -17.89 14.85
N ASN A 142 -10.34 -18.05 15.52
CA ASN A 142 -11.67 -17.85 14.95
C ASN A 142 -12.02 -16.35 14.85
N GLU A 143 -11.71 -15.51 15.85
CA GLU A 143 -11.99 -14.07 15.81
C GLU A 143 -11.11 -13.31 14.81
N LEU A 144 -9.89 -13.75 14.60
CA LEU A 144 -9.15 -13.32 13.41
C LEU A 144 -9.87 -13.76 12.12
N ASP A 145 -10.82 -14.70 12.23
CA ASP A 145 -11.69 -15.22 11.18
C ASP A 145 -13.12 -14.64 11.19
N GLU A 146 -13.63 -14.08 12.31
CA GLU A 146 -15.03 -13.59 12.47
C GLU A 146 -15.31 -12.16 11.96
N GLU A 147 -14.34 -11.42 11.48
CA GLU A 147 -14.65 -10.33 10.54
C GLU A 147 -15.12 -10.86 9.17
N GLU A 148 -15.30 -12.17 9.03
CA GLU A 148 -15.79 -12.89 7.85
C GLU A 148 -16.88 -13.91 8.19
N ASP A 149 -18.07 -13.44 8.55
CA ASP A 149 -19.29 -14.23 8.58
C ASP A 149 -19.68 -14.69 7.16
N ASN A 150 -19.01 -15.73 6.67
CA ASN A 150 -19.43 -16.62 5.58
C ASN A 150 -18.42 -17.75 5.30
N ALA A 151 -17.56 -18.12 6.23
CA ALA A 151 -16.37 -18.94 5.96
C ALA A 151 -16.44 -20.39 6.49
N GLU A 152 -17.60 -20.93 6.85
CA GLU A 152 -17.71 -22.31 7.38
C GLU A 152 -17.32 -23.43 6.42
N GLU A 153 -17.08 -23.12 5.12
CA GLU A 153 -16.72 -24.14 4.12
C GLU A 153 -15.31 -23.99 3.50
N MET A 154 -14.49 -23.02 3.92
CA MET A 154 -13.19 -22.80 3.30
C MET A 154 -12.09 -23.68 3.90
N SER A 155 -11.31 -24.39 3.07
CA SER A 155 -10.18 -25.19 3.55
C SER A 155 -9.10 -24.29 4.19
N GLY A 156 -8.47 -24.74 5.27
CA GLY A 156 -7.41 -23.97 5.93
C GLY A 156 -6.24 -23.60 5.00
N GLU A 157 -5.98 -24.38 3.96
CA GLU A 157 -4.97 -24.11 2.94
C GLU A 157 -5.37 -22.95 2.02
N ALA A 158 -6.65 -22.86 1.62
CA ALA A 158 -7.15 -21.76 0.80
C ALA A 158 -7.11 -20.43 1.56
N ARG A 159 -7.42 -20.41 2.88
CA ARG A 159 -7.27 -19.23 3.73
C ARG A 159 -5.81 -18.78 3.85
N LYS A 160 -4.89 -19.71 4.09
CA LYS A 160 -3.45 -19.40 4.13
C LYS A 160 -2.96 -18.82 2.80
N ALA A 161 -3.39 -19.40 1.68
CA ALA A 161 -3.05 -18.92 0.36
C ALA A 161 -3.59 -17.50 0.10
N LEU A 162 -4.84 -17.23 0.49
CA LEU A 162 -5.43 -15.89 0.35
C LEU A 162 -4.62 -14.84 1.13
N ARG A 163 -4.30 -15.10 2.40
CA ARG A 163 -3.51 -14.18 3.24
C ARG A 163 -2.07 -14.01 2.76
N ALA A 164 -1.46 -15.08 2.24
CA ALA A 164 -0.06 -15.05 1.79
C ALA A 164 0.13 -14.35 0.44
N PHE A 165 -0.88 -14.40 -0.44
CA PHE A 165 -0.74 -14.00 -1.84
C PHE A 165 -1.70 -12.88 -2.25
N THR A 166 -2.52 -12.36 -1.33
CA THR A 166 -3.40 -11.23 -1.65
C THR A 166 -3.39 -10.19 -0.53
N THR A 167 -3.67 -8.94 -0.92
CA THR A 167 -3.89 -7.83 0.00
C THR A 167 -5.33 -7.34 -0.17
N ASN A 168 -6.10 -7.29 0.90
CA ASN A 168 -7.44 -6.70 0.90
C ASN A 168 -7.32 -5.18 0.86
N LEU A 169 -7.71 -4.56 -0.25
CA LEU A 169 -7.62 -3.10 -0.42
C LEU A 169 -8.63 -2.36 0.45
N ASN A 170 -9.82 -2.92 0.70
CA ASN A 170 -10.80 -2.32 1.59
C ASN A 170 -10.26 -2.18 3.02
N ASP A 171 -9.54 -3.20 3.51
CA ASP A 171 -8.88 -3.13 4.82
C ASP A 171 -7.74 -2.11 4.87
N GLN A 172 -7.02 -1.92 3.74
CA GLN A 172 -6.01 -0.87 3.64
C GLN A 172 -6.65 0.53 3.68
N VAL A 173 -7.81 0.70 3.04
CA VAL A 173 -8.60 1.95 3.10
C VAL A 173 -9.02 2.24 4.55
N LYS A 174 -9.57 1.27 5.27
CA LYS A 174 -9.96 1.42 6.70
C LYS A 174 -8.78 1.81 7.60
N LYS A 175 -7.58 1.32 7.27
CA LYS A 175 -6.33 1.65 7.98
C LYS A 175 -5.72 2.98 7.55
N GLY A 176 -6.34 3.73 6.64
CA GLY A 176 -5.85 5.00 6.13
C GLY A 176 -4.56 4.88 5.32
N LYS A 177 -4.32 3.73 4.68
CA LYS A 177 -3.11 3.48 3.87
C LYS A 177 -3.34 3.65 2.37
N VAL A 178 -4.55 3.97 1.97
CA VAL A 178 -4.94 4.20 0.57
C VAL A 178 -5.47 5.61 0.47
N ASP A 179 -4.90 6.39 -0.42
CA ASP A 179 -5.31 7.77 -0.67
C ASP A 179 -6.58 7.83 -1.52
N PRO A 180 -7.42 8.86 -1.36
CA PRO A 180 -8.58 9.06 -2.22
C PRO A 180 -8.14 9.31 -3.67
N ILE A 181 -8.84 8.69 -4.61
CA ILE A 181 -8.58 8.92 -6.03
C ILE A 181 -9.22 10.24 -6.48
N ILE A 182 -8.48 11.00 -7.27
CA ILE A 182 -8.88 12.32 -7.76
C ILE A 182 -8.75 12.35 -9.28
N GLY A 183 -9.70 13.01 -9.96
CA GLY A 183 -9.62 13.28 -11.40
C GLY A 183 -9.79 12.05 -12.31
N ARG A 184 -10.34 10.92 -11.80
CA ARG A 184 -10.53 9.66 -12.55
C ARG A 184 -11.97 9.16 -12.52
N SER A 185 -12.94 10.07 -12.50
CA SER A 185 -14.35 9.73 -12.39
C SER A 185 -14.86 8.94 -13.60
N GLU A 186 -14.43 9.28 -14.81
CA GLU A 186 -14.85 8.62 -16.05
C GLU A 186 -14.34 7.18 -16.13
N GLU A 187 -13.09 6.94 -15.73
CA GLU A 187 -12.51 5.60 -15.69
C GLU A 187 -13.19 4.73 -14.63
N LEU A 188 -13.48 5.28 -13.45
CA LEU A 188 -14.19 4.58 -12.37
C LEU A 188 -15.64 4.25 -12.78
N GLU A 189 -16.33 5.17 -13.46
CA GLU A 189 -17.66 4.92 -14.00
C GLU A 189 -17.63 3.82 -15.07
N SER A 190 -16.68 3.89 -16.02
CA SER A 190 -16.46 2.88 -17.05
C SER A 190 -16.19 1.50 -16.45
N LEU A 191 -15.39 1.46 -15.38
CA LEU A 191 -15.07 0.25 -14.63
C LEU A 191 -16.32 -0.31 -13.92
N ALA A 192 -17.10 0.53 -13.25
CA ALA A 192 -18.35 0.14 -12.60
C ALA A 192 -19.37 -0.37 -13.61
N LEU A 193 -19.55 0.32 -14.75
CA LEU A 193 -20.42 -0.12 -15.83
C LEU A 193 -20.02 -1.49 -16.39
N ALA A 194 -18.71 -1.71 -16.61
CA ALA A 194 -18.21 -2.99 -17.09
C ALA A 194 -18.45 -4.11 -16.08
N LEU A 195 -18.16 -3.86 -14.80
CA LEU A 195 -18.39 -4.83 -13.72
C LEU A 195 -19.88 -5.15 -13.50
N GLY A 196 -20.80 -4.23 -13.85
CA GLY A 196 -22.24 -4.43 -13.76
C GLY A 196 -22.85 -5.26 -14.89
N ARG A 197 -22.09 -5.59 -15.94
CA ARG A 197 -22.63 -6.31 -17.10
C ARG A 197 -22.90 -7.78 -16.78
N ARG A 198 -23.91 -8.35 -17.46
CA ARG A 198 -24.22 -9.78 -17.38
C ARG A 198 -23.13 -10.64 -18.03
N SER A 199 -22.53 -10.16 -19.10
CA SER A 199 -21.44 -10.82 -19.83
C SER A 199 -20.29 -9.81 -20.01
N LYS A 200 -19.06 -10.27 -20.06
CA LYS A 200 -17.84 -9.43 -20.07
C LYS A 200 -17.79 -8.51 -18.84
N ASN A 201 -18.09 -9.09 -17.69
CA ASN A 201 -18.11 -8.41 -16.41
C ASN A 201 -16.72 -8.38 -15.71
N ASN A 202 -15.68 -8.62 -16.47
CA ASN A 202 -14.30 -8.43 -16.05
C ASN A 202 -13.67 -7.31 -16.86
N VAL A 203 -12.69 -6.63 -16.29
CA VAL A 203 -12.07 -5.44 -16.89
C VAL A 203 -10.58 -5.67 -17.11
N LEU A 204 -10.12 -5.29 -18.29
CA LEU A 204 -8.70 -5.17 -18.60
C LEU A 204 -8.39 -3.69 -18.83
N MET A 205 -7.73 -3.07 -17.85
CA MET A 205 -7.23 -1.71 -17.95
C MET A 205 -5.93 -1.71 -18.76
N VAL A 206 -5.90 -0.92 -19.82
CA VAL A 206 -4.74 -0.82 -20.71
C VAL A 206 -4.31 0.65 -20.78
N GLY A 207 -3.05 0.89 -20.49
CA GLY A 207 -2.48 2.26 -20.52
C GLY A 207 -0.98 2.24 -20.31
N ASP A 208 -0.31 3.31 -20.63
CA ASP A 208 1.13 3.43 -20.46
C ASP A 208 1.56 3.30 -18.99
N PRO A 209 2.84 2.97 -18.71
CA PRO A 209 3.36 3.01 -17.35
C PRO A 209 3.20 4.42 -16.74
N GLY A 210 2.89 4.51 -15.45
CA GLY A 210 2.79 5.78 -14.73
C GLY A 210 1.49 6.57 -14.92
N VAL A 211 0.50 6.06 -15.69
CA VAL A 211 -0.81 6.76 -15.84
C VAL A 211 -1.78 6.56 -14.68
N GLY A 212 -1.43 5.73 -13.68
CA GLY A 212 -2.22 5.55 -12.46
C GLY A 212 -3.22 4.38 -12.50
N LYS A 213 -2.95 3.29 -13.24
CA LYS A 213 -3.83 2.10 -13.31
C LYS A 213 -4.06 1.45 -11.93
N THR A 214 -3.02 1.32 -11.13
CA THR A 214 -3.10 0.77 -9.76
C THR A 214 -3.94 1.67 -8.88
N ALA A 215 -3.76 2.99 -8.96
CA ALA A 215 -4.55 3.97 -8.22
C ALA A 215 -6.05 3.89 -8.53
N ILE A 216 -6.44 3.53 -9.76
CA ILE A 216 -7.86 3.33 -10.12
C ILE A 216 -8.46 2.13 -9.37
N ALA A 217 -7.71 1.03 -9.21
CA ALA A 217 -8.17 -0.13 -8.45
C ALA A 217 -8.27 0.16 -6.95
N GLU A 218 -7.32 0.90 -6.40
CA GLU A 218 -7.34 1.40 -5.02
C GLU A 218 -8.50 2.38 -4.80
N GLY A 219 -8.71 3.30 -5.75
CA GLY A 219 -9.84 4.22 -5.74
C GLY A 219 -11.20 3.54 -5.84
N LEU A 220 -11.30 2.41 -6.54
CA LEU A 220 -12.51 1.58 -6.52
C LEU A 220 -12.78 1.04 -5.12
N ALA A 221 -11.77 0.49 -4.45
CA ALA A 221 -11.90 0.00 -3.08
C ALA A 221 -12.26 1.13 -2.10
N TYR A 222 -11.65 2.31 -2.26
CA TYR A 222 -11.97 3.50 -1.48
C TYR A 222 -13.44 3.91 -1.65
N ASN A 223 -13.92 4.00 -2.89
CA ASN A 223 -15.30 4.38 -3.17
C ASN A 223 -16.31 3.33 -2.69
N ILE A 224 -15.96 2.05 -2.68
CA ILE A 224 -16.80 0.98 -2.09
C ILE A 224 -16.96 1.22 -0.59
N GLU A 225 -15.87 1.48 0.14
CA GLU A 225 -15.90 1.72 1.59
C GLU A 225 -16.66 3.01 1.96
N GLN A 226 -16.55 4.05 1.13
CA GLN A 226 -17.30 5.30 1.31
C GLN A 226 -18.77 5.19 0.86
N GLY A 227 -19.18 4.07 0.24
CA GLY A 227 -20.52 3.88 -0.29
C GLY A 227 -20.81 4.67 -1.58
N ASN A 228 -19.79 5.29 -2.20
CA ASN A 228 -19.86 6.10 -3.42
C ASN A 228 -19.82 5.26 -4.70
N VAL A 229 -20.50 4.12 -4.68
CA VAL A 229 -20.59 3.20 -5.82
C VAL A 229 -22.05 2.78 -6.05
N PRO A 230 -22.38 2.29 -7.26
CA PRO A 230 -23.70 1.69 -7.52
C PRO A 230 -24.03 0.60 -6.50
N SER A 231 -25.32 0.42 -6.18
CA SER A 231 -25.81 -0.46 -5.11
C SER A 231 -25.28 -1.89 -5.21
N PHE A 232 -25.08 -2.41 -6.42
CA PHE A 232 -24.59 -3.78 -6.64
C PHE A 232 -23.12 -3.98 -6.25
N LEU A 233 -22.31 -2.90 -6.15
CA LEU A 233 -20.90 -2.96 -5.77
C LEU A 233 -20.64 -2.70 -4.27
N LYS A 234 -21.61 -2.20 -3.52
CA LYS A 234 -21.43 -1.77 -2.12
C LYS A 234 -20.90 -2.87 -1.17
N GLU A 235 -21.19 -4.13 -1.49
CA GLU A 235 -20.78 -5.26 -0.65
C GLU A 235 -19.55 -6.01 -1.20
N TYR A 236 -18.94 -5.48 -2.27
CA TYR A 236 -17.77 -6.12 -2.85
C TYR A 236 -16.50 -5.77 -2.08
N LYS A 237 -15.63 -6.78 -1.94
CA LYS A 237 -14.27 -6.61 -1.42
C LYS A 237 -13.27 -6.71 -2.57
N VAL A 238 -12.29 -5.82 -2.61
CA VAL A 238 -11.24 -5.79 -3.64
C VAL A 238 -9.95 -6.39 -3.09
N TYR A 239 -9.48 -7.44 -3.71
CA TYR A 239 -8.24 -8.13 -3.36
C TYR A 239 -7.17 -7.91 -4.42
N ASN A 240 -6.06 -7.30 -4.05
CA ASN A 240 -4.89 -7.17 -4.92
C ASN A 240 -4.06 -8.46 -4.86
N LEU A 241 -3.84 -9.10 -6.01
CA LEU A 241 -3.05 -10.32 -6.13
C LEU A 241 -1.56 -9.97 -6.21
N ASP A 242 -0.76 -10.52 -5.31
CA ASP A 242 0.71 -10.41 -5.35
C ASP A 242 1.31 -11.56 -6.17
N ILE A 243 1.50 -11.30 -7.47
CA ILE A 243 2.12 -12.26 -8.39
C ILE A 243 3.57 -12.54 -7.98
N GLY A 244 4.29 -11.53 -7.49
CA GLY A 244 5.68 -11.67 -7.04
C GLY A 244 5.81 -12.67 -5.89
N ALA A 245 4.96 -12.54 -4.86
CA ALA A 245 4.90 -13.48 -3.75
C ALA A 245 4.50 -14.90 -4.20
N MET A 246 3.62 -15.02 -5.19
CA MET A 246 3.24 -16.33 -5.75
C MET A 246 4.35 -17.03 -6.50
N LEU A 247 5.19 -16.27 -7.20
CA LEU A 247 6.36 -16.77 -7.92
C LEU A 247 7.53 -17.08 -6.99
N ALA A 248 7.66 -16.34 -5.90
CA ALA A 248 8.72 -16.52 -4.92
C ALA A 248 8.69 -17.95 -4.33
N GLY A 249 9.82 -18.67 -4.44
CA GLY A 249 9.94 -20.03 -3.90
C GLY A 249 9.22 -21.12 -4.70
N SER A 250 8.56 -20.81 -5.83
CA SER A 250 8.07 -21.83 -6.75
C SER A 250 9.23 -22.32 -7.64
N LYS A 251 9.55 -23.60 -7.56
CA LYS A 251 10.58 -24.23 -8.39
C LYS A 251 10.03 -24.71 -9.73
N TYR A 252 8.75 -25.03 -9.75
CA TYR A 252 8.06 -25.58 -10.90
C TYR A 252 6.79 -24.77 -11.18
N ARG A 253 6.38 -24.76 -12.44
CA ARG A 253 5.13 -24.12 -12.88
C ARG A 253 3.91 -24.65 -12.13
N GLY A 254 3.87 -25.94 -11.81
CA GLY A 254 2.78 -26.54 -11.06
C GLY A 254 2.55 -25.94 -9.68
N ASP A 255 3.62 -25.51 -9.00
CA ASP A 255 3.54 -24.87 -7.68
C ASP A 255 2.78 -23.54 -7.77
N PHE A 256 3.04 -22.74 -8.80
CA PHE A 256 2.33 -21.48 -9.05
C PHE A 256 0.86 -21.73 -9.39
N GLU A 257 0.57 -22.70 -10.26
CA GLU A 257 -0.80 -23.05 -10.65
C GLU A 257 -1.62 -23.53 -9.44
N GLU A 258 -1.03 -24.30 -8.56
CA GLU A 258 -1.68 -24.77 -7.32
C GLU A 258 -1.99 -23.62 -6.36
N ARG A 259 -1.01 -22.76 -6.09
CA ARG A 259 -1.21 -21.55 -5.26
C ARG A 259 -2.31 -20.66 -5.80
N PHE A 260 -2.29 -20.40 -7.11
CA PHE A 260 -3.30 -19.58 -7.78
C PHE A 260 -4.69 -20.21 -7.70
N LYS A 261 -4.79 -21.53 -7.87
CA LYS A 261 -6.05 -22.26 -7.74
C LYS A 261 -6.63 -22.16 -6.33
N LEU A 262 -5.78 -22.25 -5.29
CA LEU A 262 -6.19 -22.07 -3.89
C LEU A 262 -6.73 -20.65 -3.63
N VAL A 263 -6.05 -19.61 -4.15
CA VAL A 263 -6.51 -18.23 -4.05
C VAL A 263 -7.86 -18.04 -4.76
N LEU A 264 -8.01 -18.57 -5.99
CA LEU A 264 -9.28 -18.50 -6.71
C LEU A 264 -10.42 -19.20 -5.96
N GLN A 265 -10.17 -20.35 -5.39
CA GLN A 265 -11.16 -21.08 -4.57
C GLN A 265 -11.56 -20.28 -3.33
N ALA A 266 -10.59 -19.64 -2.66
CA ALA A 266 -10.85 -18.80 -1.51
C ALA A 266 -11.73 -17.59 -1.88
N LEU A 267 -11.37 -16.85 -2.93
CA LEU A 267 -12.14 -15.69 -3.40
C LEU A 267 -13.55 -16.05 -3.87
N GLN A 268 -13.72 -17.21 -4.55
CA GLN A 268 -15.04 -17.67 -4.98
C GLN A 268 -15.95 -18.03 -3.80
N LYS A 269 -15.38 -18.63 -2.75
CA LYS A 269 -16.16 -18.99 -1.54
C LYS A 269 -16.56 -17.77 -0.71
N GLN A 270 -15.74 -16.72 -0.69
CA GLN A 270 -16.13 -15.47 -0.02
C GLN A 270 -17.33 -14.77 -0.72
N GLY A 271 -17.55 -15.00 -2.01
CA GLY A 271 -18.57 -14.29 -2.78
C GLY A 271 -18.31 -12.78 -2.85
N LYS A 272 -19.00 -12.08 -3.76
CA LYS A 272 -18.91 -10.61 -3.92
C LYS A 272 -17.48 -10.05 -3.86
N THR A 273 -16.56 -10.72 -4.56
CA THR A 273 -15.14 -10.34 -4.58
C THR A 273 -14.72 -9.82 -5.96
N ILE A 274 -13.81 -8.85 -5.95
CA ILE A 274 -13.10 -8.35 -7.12
C ILE A 274 -11.63 -8.66 -6.91
N MET A 275 -11.05 -9.45 -7.80
CA MET A 275 -9.62 -9.71 -7.82
C MET A 275 -8.95 -8.69 -8.75
N PHE A 276 -8.07 -7.88 -8.19
CA PHE A 276 -7.22 -6.99 -8.95
C PHE A 276 -5.88 -7.68 -9.24
N ILE A 277 -5.45 -7.64 -10.49
CA ILE A 277 -4.19 -8.22 -10.97
C ILE A 277 -3.40 -7.10 -11.64
N ASP A 278 -2.42 -6.57 -10.94
CA ASP A 278 -1.51 -5.60 -11.55
C ASP A 278 -0.48 -6.32 -12.42
N GLU A 279 -0.05 -5.66 -13.49
CA GLU A 279 0.89 -6.22 -14.47
C GLU A 279 0.54 -7.65 -14.90
N ALA A 280 -0.71 -7.87 -15.26
CA ALA A 280 -1.27 -9.20 -15.56
C ALA A 280 -0.49 -9.99 -16.63
N HIS A 281 0.33 -9.33 -17.44
CA HIS A 281 1.24 -9.96 -18.40
C HIS A 281 2.32 -10.84 -17.73
N MET A 282 2.69 -10.56 -16.46
CA MET A 282 3.64 -11.37 -15.70
C MET A 282 3.16 -12.82 -15.56
N MET A 283 1.84 -13.03 -15.48
CA MET A 283 1.27 -14.39 -15.43
C MET A 283 1.44 -15.15 -16.75
N SER A 284 1.60 -14.45 -17.87
CA SER A 284 1.80 -15.09 -19.19
C SER A 284 3.23 -15.58 -19.39
N GLY A 285 4.20 -15.09 -18.58
CA GLY A 285 5.61 -15.46 -18.61
C GLY A 285 6.02 -16.43 -17.50
N ALA A 286 5.17 -16.69 -16.54
CA ALA A 286 5.46 -17.49 -15.35
C ALA A 286 5.66 -18.98 -15.71
N GLY A 287 6.90 -19.36 -16.03
CA GLY A 287 7.30 -20.76 -16.24
C GLY A 287 7.64 -21.17 -17.66
N ALA A 288 7.85 -20.27 -18.60
CA ALA A 288 8.24 -20.59 -19.96
C ALA A 288 9.75 -20.78 -20.11
N SER A 289 10.24 -21.99 -19.89
CA SER A 289 11.53 -22.45 -20.43
C SER A 289 11.40 -23.08 -21.82
N GLY A 290 10.30 -22.93 -22.53
CA GLY A 290 10.08 -23.53 -23.85
C GLY A 290 8.78 -23.10 -24.49
N GLY A 291 8.87 -22.41 -25.55
CA GLY A 291 8.06 -22.12 -26.75
C GLY A 291 6.52 -22.27 -26.76
N GLY A 292 5.77 -22.15 -25.66
CA GLY A 292 4.33 -22.37 -25.67
C GLY A 292 3.52 -21.41 -24.77
N ALA A 293 4.02 -20.25 -24.46
CA ALA A 293 3.61 -19.38 -23.35
C ALA A 293 2.29 -18.59 -23.49
N SER A 294 1.56 -18.66 -24.60
CA SER A 294 0.46 -17.71 -24.87
C SER A 294 -0.91 -18.06 -24.30
N ASN A 295 -1.11 -19.24 -23.70
CA ASN A 295 -2.44 -19.71 -23.30
C ASN A 295 -2.65 -19.91 -21.79
N ASP A 296 -1.68 -19.56 -20.96
CA ASP A 296 -1.67 -20.02 -19.58
C ASP A 296 -2.60 -19.21 -18.69
N LEU A 297 -2.52 -17.86 -18.71
CA LEU A 297 -3.40 -16.98 -17.93
C LEU A 297 -4.89 -17.27 -18.26
N ALA A 298 -5.20 -17.39 -19.56
CA ALA A 298 -6.55 -17.68 -19.99
C ALA A 298 -7.05 -19.02 -19.44
N ASN A 299 -6.22 -20.04 -19.44
CA ASN A 299 -6.58 -21.36 -18.95
C ASN A 299 -6.77 -21.40 -17.44
N MET A 300 -5.95 -20.66 -16.70
CA MET A 300 -6.04 -20.57 -15.23
C MET A 300 -7.26 -19.76 -14.77
N LEU A 301 -7.57 -18.67 -15.47
CA LEU A 301 -8.72 -17.81 -15.16
C LEU A 301 -10.05 -18.37 -15.69
N LYS A 302 -10.07 -19.19 -16.73
CA LYS A 302 -11.30 -19.75 -17.34
C LYS A 302 -12.29 -20.32 -16.33
N PRO A 303 -11.89 -21.13 -15.34
CA PRO A 303 -12.83 -21.68 -14.37
C PRO A 303 -13.51 -20.60 -13.51
N ALA A 304 -12.74 -19.60 -13.08
CA ALA A 304 -13.23 -18.49 -12.25
C ALA A 304 -14.17 -17.55 -13.02
N LEU A 305 -13.76 -17.19 -14.25
CA LEU A 305 -14.52 -16.29 -15.12
C LEU A 305 -15.82 -16.91 -15.65
N SER A 306 -15.98 -18.23 -15.60
CA SER A 306 -17.14 -18.93 -16.15
C SER A 306 -18.33 -19.00 -15.18
N LYS A 307 -18.09 -18.95 -13.87
CA LYS A 307 -19.12 -19.05 -12.84
C LYS A 307 -19.77 -17.71 -12.46
N GLY A 308 -19.12 -16.58 -12.78
CA GLY A 308 -19.67 -15.23 -12.55
C GLY A 308 -19.62 -14.69 -11.12
N ASP A 309 -19.20 -15.51 -10.15
CA ASP A 309 -19.18 -15.15 -8.73
C ASP A 309 -17.94 -14.29 -8.36
N LEU A 310 -16.87 -14.45 -9.11
CA LEU A 310 -15.63 -13.66 -8.99
C LEU A 310 -15.53 -12.70 -10.18
N LYS A 311 -15.30 -11.43 -9.90
CA LYS A 311 -14.98 -10.42 -10.92
C LYS A 311 -13.47 -10.17 -10.91
N VAL A 312 -12.93 -9.94 -12.10
CA VAL A 312 -11.49 -9.69 -12.28
C VAL A 312 -11.30 -8.32 -12.90
N VAL A 313 -10.42 -7.53 -12.30
CA VAL A 313 -9.87 -6.29 -12.85
C VAL A 313 -8.38 -6.53 -13.05
N ALA A 314 -7.90 -6.44 -14.26
CA ALA A 314 -6.49 -6.64 -14.58
C ALA A 314 -5.91 -5.38 -15.21
N SER A 315 -4.64 -5.10 -14.97
CA SER A 315 -3.92 -3.99 -15.61
C SER A 315 -2.77 -4.49 -16.48
N THR A 316 -2.47 -3.77 -17.55
CA THR A 316 -1.32 -4.03 -18.43
C THR A 316 -0.95 -2.78 -19.22
N THR A 317 0.21 -2.79 -19.89
CA THR A 317 0.60 -1.73 -20.81
C THR A 317 0.10 -1.99 -22.24
N TRP A 318 0.15 -0.97 -23.12
CA TRP A 318 -0.24 -1.15 -24.52
C TRP A 318 0.66 -2.13 -25.27
N GLU A 319 1.96 -2.14 -24.99
CA GLU A 319 2.93 -3.03 -25.62
C GLU A 319 2.62 -4.49 -25.26
N GLU A 320 2.43 -4.76 -23.97
CA GLU A 320 2.17 -6.10 -23.44
C GLU A 320 0.77 -6.59 -23.80
N TYR A 321 -0.22 -5.67 -23.86
CA TYR A 321 -1.55 -5.99 -24.38
C TYR A 321 -1.48 -6.57 -25.79
N ARG A 322 -0.75 -5.92 -26.72
CA ARG A 322 -0.58 -6.39 -28.09
C ARG A 322 0.16 -7.72 -28.15
N LYS A 323 1.13 -7.92 -27.28
CA LYS A 323 1.99 -9.11 -27.25
C LYS A 323 1.27 -10.33 -26.69
N TYR A 324 0.52 -10.18 -25.59
CA TYR A 324 0.00 -11.30 -24.81
C TYR A 324 -1.52 -11.45 -24.85
N PHE A 325 -2.29 -10.36 -24.91
CA PHE A 325 -3.74 -10.38 -24.73
C PHE A 325 -4.51 -10.29 -26.04
N GLU A 326 -4.14 -9.42 -26.96
CA GLU A 326 -4.90 -9.11 -28.17
C GLU A 326 -5.19 -10.35 -29.03
N LYS A 327 -4.25 -11.27 -29.06
CA LYS A 327 -4.33 -12.51 -29.84
C LYS A 327 -5.18 -13.59 -29.19
N ASP A 328 -5.39 -13.52 -27.85
CA ASP A 328 -6.22 -14.50 -27.13
C ASP A 328 -7.69 -14.11 -27.18
N ARG A 329 -8.36 -14.55 -28.24
CA ARG A 329 -9.81 -14.31 -28.44
C ARG A 329 -10.67 -14.90 -27.33
N ALA A 330 -10.23 -15.97 -26.66
CA ALA A 330 -11.00 -16.64 -25.62
C ALA A 330 -11.01 -15.81 -24.33
N LEU A 331 -9.88 -15.20 -23.99
CA LEU A 331 -9.76 -14.28 -22.88
C LEU A 331 -10.51 -12.97 -23.17
N MET A 332 -10.29 -12.37 -24.33
CA MET A 332 -10.87 -11.08 -24.72
C MET A 332 -12.41 -11.11 -24.86
N ARG A 333 -13.03 -12.28 -25.05
CA ARG A 333 -14.49 -12.43 -24.99
C ARG A 333 -15.05 -12.25 -23.57
N ARG A 334 -14.25 -12.39 -22.52
CA ARG A 334 -14.65 -12.32 -21.12
C ARG A 334 -14.26 -10.99 -20.45
N PHE A 335 -13.35 -10.26 -21.06
CA PHE A 335 -12.91 -8.97 -20.56
C PHE A 335 -13.49 -7.81 -21.38
N GLN A 336 -13.86 -6.74 -20.68
CA GLN A 336 -14.06 -5.43 -21.27
C GLN A 336 -12.76 -4.66 -21.19
N ARG A 337 -12.24 -4.19 -22.32
CA ARG A 337 -11.09 -3.29 -22.33
C ARG A 337 -11.52 -1.89 -21.90
N VAL A 338 -10.78 -1.29 -20.98
CA VAL A 338 -10.89 0.11 -20.57
C VAL A 338 -9.51 0.74 -20.78
N SER A 339 -9.45 1.78 -21.61
CA SER A 339 -8.24 2.56 -21.81
C SER A 339 -8.03 3.48 -20.62
N VAL A 340 -6.81 3.56 -20.14
CA VAL A 340 -6.39 4.53 -19.11
C VAL A 340 -5.34 5.43 -19.76
N ASP A 341 -5.77 6.59 -20.15
CA ASP A 341 -4.93 7.54 -20.87
C ASP A 341 -4.21 8.48 -19.90
N GLU A 342 -3.13 9.12 -20.42
CA GLU A 342 -2.41 10.14 -19.67
C GLU A 342 -3.35 11.30 -19.36
N PRO A 343 -3.48 11.73 -18.07
CA PRO A 343 -4.37 12.84 -17.71
C PRO A 343 -3.88 14.16 -18.30
N SER A 344 -4.81 15.11 -18.48
CA SER A 344 -4.46 16.46 -18.87
C SER A 344 -3.61 17.17 -17.80
N LYS A 345 -2.97 18.27 -18.14
CA LYS A 345 -2.22 19.10 -17.18
C LYS A 345 -3.13 19.63 -16.07
N GLU A 346 -4.34 20.02 -16.44
CA GLU A 346 -5.37 20.53 -15.52
C GLU A 346 -5.79 19.41 -14.52
N THR A 347 -6.14 18.24 -15.03
CA THR A 347 -6.49 17.08 -14.19
C THR A 347 -5.32 16.66 -13.31
N THR A 348 -4.07 16.74 -13.83
CA THR A 348 -2.89 16.40 -13.04
C THR A 348 -2.69 17.41 -11.89
N ASN A 349 -2.93 18.70 -12.13
CA ASN A 349 -2.90 19.71 -11.06
C ASN A 349 -3.95 19.40 -9.97
N GLU A 350 -5.16 19.00 -10.35
CA GLU A 350 -6.20 18.58 -9.39
C GLU A 350 -5.76 17.35 -8.59
N ILE A 351 -5.16 16.36 -9.25
CA ILE A 351 -4.62 15.16 -8.59
C ILE A 351 -3.55 15.57 -7.57
N LEU A 352 -2.57 16.36 -7.97
CA LEU A 352 -1.49 16.82 -7.10
C LEU A 352 -2.01 17.63 -5.91
N GLN A 353 -3.00 18.49 -6.12
CA GLN A 353 -3.65 19.24 -5.05
C GLN A 353 -4.33 18.33 -4.03
N GLY A 354 -5.00 17.31 -4.51
CA GLY A 354 -5.71 16.39 -3.63
C GLY A 354 -4.78 15.48 -2.83
N ILE A 355 -3.64 15.06 -3.40
CA ILE A 355 -2.65 14.25 -2.68
C ILE A 355 -1.64 15.10 -1.89
N LYS A 356 -1.59 16.41 -2.11
CA LYS A 356 -0.68 17.36 -1.47
C LYS A 356 -0.55 17.14 0.03
N LYS A 357 -1.67 17.08 0.74
CA LYS A 357 -1.69 16.94 2.20
C LYS A 357 -0.97 15.69 2.69
N TYR A 358 -1.10 14.57 1.97
CA TYR A 358 -0.45 13.30 2.35
C TYR A 358 1.08 13.40 2.25
N TYR A 359 1.58 14.09 1.20
CA TYR A 359 3.01 14.35 1.04
C TYR A 359 3.53 15.36 2.06
N GLU A 360 2.76 16.42 2.35
CA GLU A 360 3.08 17.39 3.39
C GLU A 360 3.20 16.73 4.78
N ASP A 361 2.21 15.89 5.13
CA ASP A 361 2.18 15.17 6.41
C ASP A 361 3.34 14.14 6.52
N TYR A 362 3.64 13.45 5.43
CA TYR A 362 4.71 12.44 5.39
C TYR A 362 6.11 13.05 5.48
N HIS A 363 6.35 14.15 4.77
CA HIS A 363 7.67 14.80 4.70
C HIS A 363 7.86 15.91 5.74
N GLY A 364 6.79 16.39 6.38
CA GLY A 364 6.82 17.53 7.28
C GLY A 364 7.18 18.83 6.56
N THR A 365 6.67 19.01 5.33
CA THR A 365 6.94 20.16 4.44
C THR A 365 5.63 20.80 4.03
N THR A 366 5.68 22.03 3.54
CA THR A 366 4.54 22.73 2.94
C THR A 366 4.79 22.93 1.45
N ILE A 367 3.88 22.49 0.58
CA ILE A 367 4.02 22.59 -0.86
C ILE A 367 3.22 23.79 -1.37
N THR A 368 3.87 24.73 -2.07
CA THR A 368 3.18 25.87 -2.64
C THR A 368 2.42 25.50 -3.92
N GLN A 369 1.42 26.32 -4.31
CA GLN A 369 0.73 26.12 -5.57
C GLN A 369 1.68 26.30 -6.77
N SER A 370 2.59 27.26 -6.70
CA SER A 370 3.59 27.47 -7.74
C SER A 370 4.52 26.25 -7.95
N ALA A 371 4.82 25.51 -6.87
CA ALA A 371 5.58 24.26 -6.97
C ALA A 371 4.80 23.16 -7.72
N ILE A 372 3.49 23.02 -7.45
CA ILE A 372 2.63 22.07 -8.15
C ILE A 372 2.55 22.40 -9.64
N ASP A 373 2.26 23.67 -9.97
CA ASP A 373 2.16 24.12 -11.36
C ASP A 373 3.50 23.93 -12.11
N ALA A 374 4.62 24.25 -11.44
CA ALA A 374 5.94 24.03 -11.98
C ALA A 374 6.25 22.54 -12.19
N ALA A 375 5.90 21.67 -11.23
CA ALA A 375 6.12 20.24 -11.36
C ALA A 375 5.40 19.65 -12.58
N VAL A 376 4.14 20.03 -12.81
CA VAL A 376 3.38 19.59 -13.99
C VAL A 376 3.98 20.18 -15.28
N LYS A 377 4.20 21.49 -15.32
CA LYS A 377 4.71 22.18 -16.52
C LYS A 377 6.08 21.65 -16.94
N LEU A 378 7.00 21.56 -15.98
CA LEU A 378 8.39 21.19 -16.25
C LEU A 378 8.55 19.70 -16.53
N SER A 379 7.82 18.82 -15.84
CA SER A 379 7.86 17.39 -16.14
C SER A 379 7.34 17.07 -17.53
N VAL A 380 6.31 17.78 -18.00
CA VAL A 380 5.82 17.63 -19.39
C VAL A 380 6.84 18.11 -20.40
N LYS A 381 7.53 19.24 -20.11
CA LYS A 381 8.49 19.84 -21.04
C LYS A 381 9.77 19.01 -21.18
N TYR A 382 10.29 18.46 -20.07
CA TYR A 382 11.61 17.86 -20.03
C TYR A 382 11.64 16.35 -19.90
N GLN A 383 10.56 15.71 -19.42
CA GLN A 383 10.46 14.26 -19.24
C GLN A 383 9.44 13.65 -20.22
N SER A 384 9.84 13.52 -21.49
CA SER A 384 8.99 12.98 -22.55
C SER A 384 8.83 11.45 -22.51
N ASP A 385 9.75 10.76 -21.85
CA ASP A 385 9.81 9.31 -21.68
C ASP A 385 8.87 8.77 -20.61
N LYS A 386 8.46 9.63 -19.67
CA LYS A 386 7.52 9.31 -18.59
C LYS A 386 6.15 9.95 -18.82
N LYS A 387 5.12 9.42 -18.15
CA LYS A 387 3.73 9.89 -18.25
C LYS A 387 3.26 10.60 -16.98
N LEU A 388 2.30 11.53 -17.16
CA LEU A 388 1.54 12.09 -16.07
C LEU A 388 0.56 11.03 -15.50
N PRO A 389 0.23 11.07 -14.20
CA PRO A 389 0.70 12.03 -13.19
C PRO A 389 2.04 11.65 -12.55
N ASP A 390 2.54 10.45 -12.78
CA ASP A 390 3.67 9.82 -12.08
C ASP A 390 4.93 10.71 -12.10
N LYS A 391 5.33 11.21 -13.28
CA LYS A 391 6.50 12.08 -13.42
C LYS A 391 6.42 13.39 -12.62
N ALA A 392 5.21 13.93 -12.43
CA ALA A 392 5.02 15.15 -11.66
C ALA A 392 4.98 14.86 -10.16
N ILE A 393 4.41 13.72 -9.76
CA ILE A 393 4.41 13.21 -8.38
C ILE A 393 5.85 12.91 -7.94
N ASP A 394 6.62 12.15 -8.74
CA ASP A 394 8.02 11.85 -8.47
C ASP A 394 8.84 13.12 -8.21
N LEU A 395 8.63 14.16 -9.02
CA LEU A 395 9.38 15.41 -8.91
C LEU A 395 9.07 16.14 -7.59
N ILE A 396 7.81 16.16 -7.17
CA ILE A 396 7.41 16.73 -5.87
C ILE A 396 7.98 15.90 -4.72
N ASP A 397 7.88 14.56 -4.80
CA ASP A 397 8.38 13.66 -3.75
C ASP A 397 9.89 13.81 -3.53
N VAL A 398 10.66 13.88 -4.61
CA VAL A 398 12.10 14.12 -4.54
C VAL A 398 12.42 15.50 -3.94
N ALA A 399 11.68 16.55 -4.35
CA ALA A 399 11.86 17.88 -3.78
C ALA A 399 11.58 17.93 -2.28
N CYS A 400 10.50 17.27 -1.83
CA CYS A 400 10.18 17.15 -0.41
C CYS A 400 11.22 16.33 0.37
N SER A 401 11.68 15.21 -0.22
CA SER A 401 12.65 14.32 0.41
C SER A 401 14.01 14.99 0.67
N ARG A 402 14.40 15.96 -0.17
CA ARG A 402 15.66 16.71 0.03
C ARG A 402 15.70 17.47 1.36
N PHE A 403 14.58 18.02 1.79
CA PHE A 403 14.51 18.72 3.09
C PHE A 403 14.66 17.77 4.28
N LYS A 404 14.32 16.50 4.14
CA LYS A 404 14.61 15.48 5.17
C LYS A 404 16.09 15.15 5.26
N VAL A 405 16.81 15.17 4.13
CA VAL A 405 18.24 14.81 4.09
C VAL A 405 19.12 15.95 4.60
N ASN A 406 18.70 17.20 4.40
CA ASN A 406 19.51 18.37 4.78
C ASN A 406 19.38 18.78 6.26
N ASP A 407 18.52 18.13 7.04
CA ASP A 407 18.38 18.20 8.53
C ASP A 407 18.51 19.61 9.16
N ASP A 408 18.10 20.67 8.43
CA ASP A 408 18.13 22.02 8.92
C ASP A 408 16.83 22.29 9.70
N GLU A 409 16.86 22.07 11.02
CA GLU A 409 15.70 22.25 11.90
C GLU A 409 15.21 23.70 11.98
N SER A 410 16.00 24.67 11.48
CA SER A 410 15.74 26.11 11.61
C SER A 410 15.05 26.75 10.41
N ALA A 411 14.92 26.09 9.25
CA ALA A 411 14.32 26.64 8.06
C ALA A 411 12.85 26.21 7.89
N GLU A 412 11.98 27.14 7.52
CA GLU A 412 10.64 26.80 7.04
C GLU A 412 10.77 25.86 5.83
N LYS A 413 10.29 24.63 5.98
CA LYS A 413 10.36 23.59 4.95
C LYS A 413 9.27 23.81 3.89
N ILE A 414 9.39 24.89 3.12
CA ILE A 414 8.45 25.28 2.07
C ILE A 414 9.02 24.89 0.71
N ILE A 415 8.28 24.08 -0.02
CA ILE A 415 8.61 23.71 -1.41
C ILE A 415 8.11 24.76 -2.36
N THR A 416 9.02 25.41 -3.08
CA THR A 416 8.76 26.45 -4.05
C THR A 416 9.03 25.96 -5.46
N GLU A 417 8.68 26.78 -6.47
CA GLU A 417 9.03 26.53 -7.88
C GLU A 417 10.54 26.35 -8.07
N GLU A 418 11.36 27.12 -7.37
CA GLU A 418 12.83 27.01 -7.46
C GLU A 418 13.36 25.66 -7.01
N ASN A 419 12.76 25.07 -5.98
CA ASN A 419 13.11 23.73 -5.53
C ASN A 419 12.79 22.68 -6.59
N ILE A 420 11.65 22.79 -7.25
CA ILE A 420 11.25 21.90 -8.35
C ILE A 420 12.21 22.05 -9.55
N GLN A 421 12.55 23.26 -9.93
CA GLN A 421 13.51 23.53 -11.00
C GLN A 421 14.89 22.94 -10.70
N PHE A 422 15.36 23.10 -9.46
CA PHE A 422 16.64 22.56 -9.01
C PHE A 422 16.67 21.02 -9.08
N GLU A 423 15.63 20.36 -8.58
CA GLU A 423 15.57 18.89 -8.61
C GLU A 423 15.50 18.36 -10.04
N LEU A 424 14.68 18.97 -10.88
CA LEU A 424 14.58 18.56 -12.28
C LEU A 424 15.91 18.74 -13.01
N ALA A 425 16.59 19.88 -12.82
CA ALA A 425 17.90 20.15 -13.40
C ALA A 425 18.91 19.06 -12.99
N LYS A 426 18.90 18.67 -11.71
CA LYS A 426 19.77 17.62 -11.19
C LYS A 426 19.42 16.22 -11.74
N MET A 427 18.13 15.91 -11.90
CA MET A 427 17.67 14.64 -12.46
C MET A 427 18.08 14.46 -13.92
N LEU A 428 18.21 15.58 -14.66
CA LEU A 428 18.52 15.60 -16.08
C LEU A 428 19.99 15.93 -16.39
N ASP A 429 20.83 16.11 -15.35
CA ASP A 429 22.20 16.58 -15.48
C ASP A 429 22.31 17.92 -16.28
N LEU A 430 21.33 18.81 -16.11
CA LEU A 430 21.29 20.11 -16.74
C LEU A 430 21.74 21.21 -15.76
N PRO A 431 22.35 22.33 -16.26
CA PRO A 431 22.54 23.52 -15.44
C PRO A 431 21.19 24.08 -14.97
N THR A 432 21.09 24.43 -13.70
CA THR A 432 19.84 24.95 -13.08
C THR A 432 19.33 26.19 -13.78
N GLU A 433 20.26 27.02 -14.29
CA GLU A 433 19.98 28.25 -15.05
C GLU A 433 19.19 27.97 -16.35
N GLN A 434 19.43 26.86 -17.02
CA GLN A 434 18.69 26.45 -18.21
C GLN A 434 17.25 26.04 -17.96
N VAL A 435 16.96 25.50 -16.76
CA VAL A 435 15.60 25.13 -16.36
C VAL A 435 14.84 26.35 -15.81
N ALA A 436 15.54 27.30 -15.18
CA ALA A 436 15.02 28.49 -14.55
C ALA A 436 14.83 29.68 -15.54
N GLU A 437 15.55 29.71 -16.68
CA GLU A 437 15.48 30.82 -17.60
C GLU A 437 14.09 30.97 -18.23
N ARG A 438 13.56 32.19 -18.13
CA ARG A 438 12.36 32.61 -18.83
C ARG A 438 12.64 32.53 -20.35
N GLU A 439 11.82 31.75 -21.03
CA GLU A 439 11.90 31.39 -22.44
C GLU A 439 12.15 32.58 -23.43
N THR A 440 11.87 33.79 -22.99
CA THR A 440 11.90 35.00 -23.84
C THR A 440 13.29 35.54 -24.12
N THR A 441 14.27 35.36 -23.24
CA THR A 441 15.60 36.00 -23.38
C THR A 441 16.54 35.20 -24.29
N ASN A 442 16.44 33.89 -24.30
CA ASN A 442 17.28 33.02 -25.13
C ASN A 442 16.84 32.98 -26.60
N LEU A 443 15.55 33.12 -26.88
CA LEU A 443 15.02 33.07 -28.24
C LEU A 443 15.38 34.31 -29.05
N ALA A 444 15.48 35.50 -28.44
CA ALA A 444 15.86 36.74 -29.11
C ALA A 444 17.28 36.70 -29.68
N ASN A 445 18.19 35.93 -29.07
CA ASN A 445 19.58 35.82 -29.46
C ASN A 445 19.94 34.46 -30.08
N LEU A 446 18.93 33.59 -30.37
CA LEU A 446 19.15 32.23 -30.83
C LEU A 446 19.94 32.17 -32.14
N GLU A 447 19.55 33.00 -33.10
CA GLU A 447 20.19 33.10 -34.41
C GLU A 447 21.67 33.50 -34.30
N ASP A 448 21.94 34.55 -33.53
CA ASP A 448 23.29 35.04 -33.32
C ASP A 448 24.19 34.02 -32.60
N ASN A 449 23.62 33.30 -31.63
CA ASN A 449 24.35 32.29 -30.91
C ASN A 449 24.70 31.08 -31.78
N ILE A 450 23.79 30.63 -32.64
CA ILE A 450 24.08 29.56 -33.59
C ILE A 450 25.14 30.02 -34.63
N LYS A 451 25.03 31.26 -35.18
CA LYS A 451 25.98 31.80 -36.12
C LYS A 451 27.41 31.98 -35.56
N LYS A 452 27.57 32.10 -34.24
CA LYS A 452 28.89 32.10 -33.57
C LYS A 452 29.60 30.75 -33.62
N VAL A 453 28.88 29.65 -33.74
CA VAL A 453 29.39 28.28 -33.67
C VAL A 453 29.39 27.61 -35.06
N VAL A 454 28.41 27.92 -35.89
CA VAL A 454 28.25 27.37 -37.25
C VAL A 454 28.47 28.47 -38.26
N TYR A 455 29.53 28.36 -39.07
CA TYR A 455 29.92 29.37 -40.06
C TYR A 455 29.48 28.99 -41.46
N GLY A 456 29.02 29.98 -42.23
CA GLY A 456 28.73 29.84 -43.65
C GLY A 456 27.44 29.10 -43.99
N GLN A 457 26.54 28.95 -43.03
CA GLN A 457 25.23 28.28 -43.17
C GLN A 457 24.06 29.23 -42.82
N ASP A 458 24.22 30.51 -43.01
CA ASP A 458 23.28 31.54 -42.53
C ASP A 458 21.83 31.28 -42.96
N THR A 459 21.61 30.95 -44.24
CA THR A 459 20.27 30.69 -44.77
C THR A 459 19.59 29.47 -44.12
N ALA A 460 20.35 28.43 -43.83
CA ALA A 460 19.81 27.25 -43.14
C ALA A 460 19.48 27.55 -41.68
N ILE A 461 20.32 28.33 -41.00
CA ILE A 461 20.12 28.77 -39.62
C ILE A 461 18.85 29.63 -39.52
N GLU A 462 18.68 30.62 -40.39
CA GLU A 462 17.50 31.50 -40.46
C GLU A 462 16.20 30.68 -40.60
N GLN A 463 16.16 29.71 -41.53
CA GLN A 463 14.99 28.87 -41.73
C GLN A 463 14.65 28.00 -40.53
N ILE A 464 15.65 27.49 -39.79
CA ILE A 464 15.46 26.71 -38.59
C ILE A 464 14.93 27.60 -37.46
N VAL A 465 15.58 28.73 -37.24
CA VAL A 465 15.22 29.71 -36.20
C VAL A 465 13.80 30.22 -36.40
N ASP A 466 13.43 30.60 -37.63
CA ASP A 466 12.06 31.01 -37.93
C ASP A 466 11.02 29.95 -37.54
N LYS A 467 11.26 28.68 -37.84
CA LYS A 467 10.33 27.59 -37.45
C LYS A 467 10.26 27.38 -35.93
N ILE A 468 11.39 27.55 -35.25
CA ILE A 468 11.42 27.49 -33.78
C ILE A 468 10.62 28.64 -33.19
N LEU A 469 10.81 29.87 -33.69
CA LEU A 469 10.08 31.05 -33.23
C LEU A 469 8.57 30.94 -33.46
N VAL A 470 8.14 30.47 -34.65
CA VAL A 470 6.71 30.20 -34.94
C VAL A 470 6.12 29.14 -34.00
N SER A 471 6.87 28.10 -33.72
CA SER A 471 6.44 27.05 -32.76
C SER A 471 6.29 27.57 -31.34
N GLN A 472 7.22 28.40 -30.90
CA GLN A 472 7.22 29.01 -29.57
C GLN A 472 6.16 30.12 -29.42
N ALA A 473 5.79 30.75 -30.49
CA ALA A 473 4.68 31.71 -30.50
C ALA A 473 3.28 31.07 -30.39
N GLY A 474 3.23 29.73 -30.19
CA GLY A 474 1.97 28.99 -30.04
C GLY A 474 1.14 28.86 -31.34
N LEU A 475 1.75 29.17 -32.50
CA LEU A 475 1.08 29.08 -33.80
C LEU A 475 1.15 27.69 -34.44
N LYS A 476 1.52 26.69 -33.67
CA LYS A 476 1.66 25.29 -34.07
C LYS A 476 0.60 24.43 -33.39
N ALA A 477 0.13 23.39 -34.07
CA ALA A 477 -0.71 22.34 -33.42
C ALA A 477 0.14 21.47 -32.51
N ASP A 478 -0.37 21.14 -31.31
CA ASP A 478 0.36 20.44 -30.24
C ASP A 478 0.85 19.04 -30.64
N ASP A 479 0.20 18.39 -31.60
CA ASP A 479 0.47 17.05 -32.09
C ASP A 479 1.55 16.99 -33.20
N LYS A 480 2.07 18.12 -33.67
CA LYS A 480 3.05 18.16 -34.76
C LYS A 480 4.48 18.46 -34.27
N PRO A 481 5.53 17.95 -34.94
CA PRO A 481 6.91 18.30 -34.63
C PRO A 481 7.17 19.81 -34.93
N VAL A 482 8.17 20.40 -34.28
CA VAL A 482 8.55 21.81 -34.50
C VAL A 482 8.84 22.09 -35.97
N GLY A 483 9.46 21.17 -36.65
CA GLY A 483 9.73 21.17 -38.08
C GLY A 483 10.36 19.89 -38.54
N ALA A 484 10.26 19.58 -39.82
CA ALA A 484 11.00 18.51 -40.48
C ALA A 484 11.91 19.12 -41.50
N PHE A 485 13.22 18.95 -41.40
CA PHE A 485 14.21 19.51 -42.25
C PHE A 485 15.00 18.46 -42.99
N VAL A 486 15.23 18.65 -44.27
CA VAL A 486 16.13 17.84 -45.09
C VAL A 486 17.28 18.72 -45.55
N PHE A 487 18.47 18.41 -45.08
CA PHE A 487 19.68 19.07 -45.51
C PHE A 487 20.26 18.30 -46.70
N MET A 488 20.36 18.96 -47.83
CA MET A 488 20.95 18.39 -49.03
C MET A 488 22.18 19.22 -49.41
N GLY A 489 23.33 18.59 -49.59
CA GLY A 489 24.59 19.21 -49.95
C GLY A 489 25.54 18.22 -50.60
#